data_5c1d7b70c56308999b7d6d106962929a
#
_entry.id   5c1d7b70c56308999b7d6d106962929a
#
_cell.length_a   1.000
_cell.length_b   1.000
_cell.length_c   1.000
_cell.angle_alpha   90.00
_cell.angle_beta   90.00
_cell.angle_gamma   90.00
#
_symmetry.space_group_name_H-M   'P 1'
#
loop_
_entity.id
_entity.type
_entity.pdbx_description
1 polymer ?
#
loop_
_entity_poly.entity_id
_entity_poly.type
_entity_poly.pdbx_seq_one_letter_code
_entity_poly.pdbx_strand_id
1 'polypeptide(L)'
;MAEPLTLAHANGHPLSLLPAMANRHGLITGATGTGKTVTLQVLAEGFSRLGVPVFLADVKGDLSGLGAAGAGSAKLDARLAQLGIPAPAFAASPTLFWDLFAKQGHPVRATVSDMGPLLLARLLGLNDTQSGVLELVFKVADDEGLLLLDLKDLRAMVQFAGDNAKSLTTRYGNVSTASIGAILRNLLTLESAGGDHFFGEPMLDIQDLLQTDEAGHGHINVLAASKLTQSSRLYACFLLWLLSELFEQLPEVGDPDKPVLVFFFDEAHLLFNDAPKALLEKIELVVRLIRSKGVGVYFVTQSPADIPDSVLGQLGNRVQHALRAFTPSDQKAVRIAANTLRANPAFDAAGVITELGVGEALVSLLDEKGRPSMVERAFIAPPASRIGPLSDAERQTLIQGSLLHGRYETPEDRESAFERLNGGKGTTTGEQGSEPSSNGEGGLLDALNGILFGRTGPRGGQHDGVVQTAAKSVARTIGSEVGRQLVRGVLGSLLGGGKRRR
;
A
#
# COMPACT_ATOMS: atom_id res chain seq x y z
N MET A 1 -28.66 10.95 0.68
CA MET A 1 -27.94 9.82 1.34
C MET A 1 -27.79 8.71 0.30
N ALA A 2 -26.60 8.14 0.19
CA ALA A 2 -26.37 6.99 -0.69
C ALA A 2 -27.17 5.77 -0.21
N GLU A 3 -27.58 4.91 -1.15
CA GLU A 3 -28.36 3.71 -0.85
C GLU A 3 -27.57 2.72 0.03
N PRO A 4 -28.19 2.13 1.08
CA PRO A 4 -27.53 1.15 1.94
C PRO A 4 -27.10 -0.10 1.14
N LEU A 5 -25.87 -0.59 1.42
CA LEU A 5 -25.29 -1.75 0.76
C LEU A 5 -25.73 -3.04 1.48
N THR A 6 -26.63 -3.82 0.88
CA THR A 6 -27.04 -5.11 1.45
C THR A 6 -25.88 -6.10 1.42
N LEU A 7 -25.41 -6.50 2.61
CA LEU A 7 -24.29 -7.43 2.78
C LEU A 7 -24.77 -8.87 3.06
N ALA A 8 -25.83 -9.00 3.85
CA ALA A 8 -26.29 -10.31 4.33
C ALA A 8 -27.81 -10.28 4.58
N HIS A 9 -28.38 -11.46 4.80
CA HIS A 9 -29.78 -11.64 5.15
C HIS A 9 -29.90 -12.45 6.44
N ALA A 10 -30.70 -11.95 7.39
CA ALA A 10 -31.01 -12.61 8.65
C ALA A 10 -32.52 -12.63 8.86
N ASN A 11 -33.13 -13.78 9.16
CA ASN A 11 -34.53 -13.90 9.53
C ASN A 11 -35.52 -13.17 8.58
N GLY A 12 -35.23 -13.16 7.28
CA GLY A 12 -36.09 -12.55 6.26
C GLY A 12 -35.87 -11.03 6.09
N HIS A 13 -34.91 -10.40 6.73
CA HIS A 13 -34.56 -8.98 6.54
C HIS A 13 -33.10 -8.80 6.12
N PRO A 14 -32.79 -7.77 5.32
CA PRO A 14 -31.42 -7.46 4.91
C PRO A 14 -30.64 -6.80 6.04
N LEU A 15 -29.36 -7.18 6.17
CA LEU A 15 -28.37 -6.48 6.95
C LEU A 15 -27.51 -5.64 6.01
N SER A 16 -27.58 -4.33 6.15
CA SER A 16 -27.00 -3.40 5.20
C SER A 16 -25.96 -2.51 5.86
N LEU A 17 -24.84 -2.33 5.17
CA LEU A 17 -23.81 -1.36 5.52
C LEU A 17 -24.26 0.03 5.06
N LEU A 18 -24.26 1.00 5.96
CA LEU A 18 -24.50 2.40 5.63
C LEU A 18 -23.24 3.00 4.97
N PRO A 19 -23.34 3.53 3.74
CA PRO A 19 -22.16 4.09 3.04
C PRO A 19 -21.45 5.19 3.84
N ALA A 20 -22.19 6.07 4.52
CA ALA A 20 -21.61 7.10 5.39
C ALA A 20 -20.84 6.56 6.61
N MET A 21 -21.02 5.25 6.95
CA MET A 21 -20.31 4.58 8.03
C MET A 21 -19.19 3.66 7.52
N ALA A 22 -19.00 3.55 6.21
CA ALA A 22 -18.01 2.65 5.63
C ALA A 22 -16.57 3.12 5.84
N ASN A 23 -16.32 4.44 5.95
CA ASN A 23 -15.00 5.00 6.31
C ASN A 23 -14.62 4.80 7.79
N ARG A 24 -15.51 4.20 8.60
CA ARG A 24 -15.22 3.80 9.99
C ARG A 24 -14.64 2.39 10.09
N HIS A 25 -14.07 1.96 8.98
CA HIS A 25 -13.31 0.73 8.84
C HIS A 25 -14.09 -0.55 9.16
N GLY A 26 -13.49 -1.69 8.87
CA GLY A 26 -14.14 -2.97 9.12
C GLY A 26 -13.18 -4.14 9.28
N LEU A 27 -13.74 -5.25 9.74
CA LEU A 27 -13.03 -6.50 9.96
C LEU A 27 -13.86 -7.67 9.42
N ILE A 28 -13.24 -8.49 8.60
CA ILE A 28 -13.82 -9.74 8.09
C ILE A 28 -12.91 -10.88 8.54
N THR A 29 -13.43 -11.75 9.42
CA THR A 29 -12.64 -12.85 9.97
C THR A 29 -13.31 -14.20 9.81
N GLY A 30 -12.51 -15.27 9.90
CA GLY A 30 -12.99 -16.65 9.82
C GLY A 30 -11.96 -17.62 9.24
N ALA A 31 -12.17 -18.91 9.46
CA ALA A 31 -11.30 -19.94 8.93
C ALA A 31 -11.29 -19.97 7.38
N THR A 32 -10.28 -20.61 6.81
CA THR A 32 -10.20 -20.81 5.36
C THR A 32 -11.42 -21.59 4.85
N GLY A 33 -11.99 -21.13 3.71
CA GLY A 33 -13.13 -21.78 3.06
C GLY A 33 -14.51 -21.50 3.69
N THR A 34 -14.62 -20.56 4.65
CA THR A 34 -15.89 -20.23 5.33
C THR A 34 -16.72 -19.16 4.63
N GLY A 35 -16.14 -18.42 3.65
CA GLY A 35 -16.87 -17.42 2.88
C GLY A 35 -16.30 -16.00 2.94
N LYS A 36 -15.14 -15.76 3.56
CA LYS A 36 -14.52 -14.43 3.64
C LYS A 36 -14.33 -13.76 2.27
N THR A 37 -13.80 -14.50 1.28
CA THR A 37 -13.61 -14.00 -0.09
C THR A 37 -14.92 -13.54 -0.73
N VAL A 38 -16.02 -14.31 -0.52
CA VAL A 38 -17.34 -13.93 -1.02
C VAL A 38 -17.86 -12.67 -0.33
N THR A 39 -17.67 -12.54 0.97
CA THR A 39 -18.02 -11.32 1.72
C THR A 39 -17.27 -10.10 1.18
N LEU A 40 -15.96 -10.23 0.95
CA LEU A 40 -15.15 -9.17 0.35
C LEU A 40 -15.66 -8.82 -1.05
N GLN A 41 -15.97 -9.83 -1.89
CA GLN A 41 -16.48 -9.66 -3.23
C GLN A 41 -17.81 -8.89 -3.23
N VAL A 42 -18.78 -9.26 -2.38
CA VAL A 42 -20.08 -8.57 -2.24
C VAL A 42 -19.89 -7.11 -1.81
N LEU A 43 -18.98 -6.84 -0.87
CA LEU A 43 -18.66 -5.47 -0.45
C LEU A 43 -18.03 -4.67 -1.60
N ALA A 44 -17.05 -5.24 -2.30
CA ALA A 44 -16.36 -4.58 -3.42
C ALA A 44 -17.33 -4.21 -4.55
N GLU A 45 -18.20 -5.14 -4.97
CA GLU A 45 -19.25 -4.88 -5.95
C GLU A 45 -20.24 -3.81 -5.48
N GLY A 46 -20.65 -3.88 -4.21
CA GLY A 46 -21.57 -2.92 -3.63
C GLY A 46 -20.99 -1.51 -3.63
N PHE A 47 -19.74 -1.33 -3.22
CA PHE A 47 -19.05 -0.04 -3.27
C PHE A 47 -18.89 0.44 -4.71
N SER A 48 -18.48 -0.43 -5.63
CA SER A 48 -18.36 -0.10 -7.06
C SER A 48 -19.68 0.46 -7.61
N ARG A 49 -20.80 -0.21 -7.37
CA ARG A 49 -22.15 0.27 -7.81
C ARG A 49 -22.53 1.63 -7.22
N LEU A 50 -22.05 1.95 -6.01
CA LEU A 50 -22.24 3.27 -5.40
C LEU A 50 -21.31 4.34 -5.99
N GLY A 51 -20.48 4.03 -6.98
CA GLY A 51 -19.48 4.92 -7.54
C GLY A 51 -18.34 5.18 -6.56
N VAL A 52 -18.00 4.19 -5.73
CA VAL A 52 -16.85 4.22 -4.81
C VAL A 52 -15.79 3.27 -5.34
N PRO A 53 -14.62 3.77 -5.74
CA PRO A 53 -13.49 2.93 -6.11
C PRO A 53 -13.07 2.01 -4.95
N VAL A 54 -12.56 0.84 -5.32
CA VAL A 54 -12.08 -0.15 -4.37
C VAL A 54 -10.65 -0.54 -4.71
N PHE A 55 -9.79 -0.70 -3.71
CA PHE A 55 -8.50 -1.37 -3.86
C PHE A 55 -8.48 -2.64 -3.00
N LEU A 56 -8.05 -3.73 -3.58
CA LEU A 56 -7.91 -5.00 -2.88
C LEU A 56 -6.68 -5.79 -3.34
N ALA A 57 -6.04 -6.48 -2.41
CA ALA A 57 -4.94 -7.39 -2.71
C ALA A 57 -5.49 -8.82 -2.85
N ASP A 58 -5.27 -9.43 -4.00
CA ASP A 58 -5.70 -10.81 -4.29
C ASP A 58 -4.54 -11.78 -4.06
N VAL A 59 -4.50 -12.34 -2.85
CA VAL A 59 -3.44 -13.26 -2.43
C VAL A 59 -3.58 -14.64 -3.07
N LYS A 60 -4.82 -15.07 -3.30
CA LYS A 60 -5.15 -16.42 -3.79
C LYS A 60 -5.42 -16.47 -5.29
N GLY A 61 -5.61 -15.32 -5.94
CA GLY A 61 -5.96 -15.22 -7.35
C GLY A 61 -7.45 -15.44 -7.63
N ASP A 62 -8.30 -15.59 -6.59
CA ASP A 62 -9.72 -15.93 -6.71
C ASP A 62 -10.65 -14.72 -6.82
N LEU A 63 -10.17 -13.51 -6.56
CA LEU A 63 -10.93 -12.25 -6.68
C LEU A 63 -10.94 -11.67 -8.11
N SER A 64 -10.11 -12.20 -9.00
CA SER A 64 -10.11 -11.74 -10.40
C SER A 64 -11.45 -11.92 -11.11
N GLY A 65 -12.27 -12.87 -10.66
CA GLY A 65 -13.64 -13.10 -11.16
C GLY A 65 -14.59 -11.91 -11.03
N LEU A 66 -14.25 -10.88 -10.24
CA LEU A 66 -14.97 -9.59 -10.20
C LEU A 66 -15.13 -8.97 -11.59
N GLY A 67 -14.15 -9.18 -12.50
CA GLY A 67 -14.18 -8.69 -13.88
C GLY A 67 -15.07 -9.48 -14.84
N ALA A 68 -15.80 -10.49 -14.37
CA ALA A 68 -16.73 -11.25 -15.20
C ALA A 68 -18.10 -11.46 -14.52
N ALA A 69 -19.15 -11.56 -15.30
CA ALA A 69 -20.47 -11.85 -14.76
C ALA A 69 -20.52 -13.23 -14.09
N GLY A 70 -21.22 -13.33 -12.99
CA GLY A 70 -21.54 -14.58 -12.32
C GLY A 70 -22.48 -15.47 -13.14
N ALA A 71 -22.78 -16.63 -12.60
CA ALA A 71 -23.75 -17.55 -13.20
C ALA A 71 -24.57 -18.26 -12.11
N GLY A 72 -25.79 -18.61 -12.43
CA GLY A 72 -26.66 -19.45 -11.59
C GLY A 72 -26.05 -20.83 -11.36
N SER A 73 -26.37 -21.43 -10.23
CA SER A 73 -26.08 -22.83 -9.95
C SER A 73 -27.14 -23.43 -9.05
N ALA A 74 -27.37 -24.74 -9.15
CA ALA A 74 -28.35 -25.42 -8.30
C ALA A 74 -28.11 -25.16 -6.78
N LYS A 75 -26.86 -25.01 -6.35
CA LYS A 75 -26.52 -24.70 -4.98
C LYS A 75 -26.91 -23.26 -4.60
N LEU A 76 -26.72 -22.32 -5.51
CA LEU A 76 -27.14 -20.93 -5.33
C LEU A 76 -28.66 -20.85 -5.30
N ASP A 77 -29.35 -21.47 -6.25
CA ASP A 77 -30.81 -21.45 -6.35
C ASP A 77 -31.47 -22.03 -5.08
N ALA A 78 -30.93 -23.12 -4.53
CA ALA A 78 -31.38 -23.69 -3.27
C ALA A 78 -31.19 -22.69 -2.09
N ARG A 79 -30.08 -21.95 -2.07
CA ARG A 79 -29.80 -20.93 -1.04
C ARG A 79 -30.76 -19.74 -1.18
N LEU A 80 -31.00 -19.25 -2.39
CA LEU A 80 -31.91 -18.16 -2.66
C LEU A 80 -33.35 -18.51 -2.24
N ALA A 81 -33.78 -19.73 -2.57
CA ALA A 81 -35.10 -20.25 -2.15
C ALA A 81 -35.21 -20.33 -0.62
N GLN A 82 -34.15 -20.79 0.06
CA GLN A 82 -34.11 -20.86 1.53
C GLN A 82 -34.21 -19.44 2.17
N LEU A 83 -33.61 -18.44 1.56
CA LEU A 83 -33.61 -17.06 2.06
C LEU A 83 -34.83 -16.27 1.61
N GLY A 84 -35.60 -16.76 0.65
CA GLY A 84 -36.73 -16.04 0.06
C GLY A 84 -36.32 -14.77 -0.71
N ILE A 85 -35.12 -14.75 -1.28
CA ILE A 85 -34.60 -13.59 -2.01
C ILE A 85 -34.47 -13.91 -3.52
N PRO A 86 -34.60 -12.90 -4.40
CA PRO A 86 -34.41 -13.10 -5.83
C PRO A 86 -32.96 -13.40 -6.19
N ALA A 87 -32.76 -14.03 -7.35
CA ALA A 87 -31.40 -14.18 -7.89
C ALA A 87 -30.79 -12.81 -8.17
N PRO A 88 -29.44 -12.64 -7.94
CA PRO A 88 -28.76 -11.41 -8.29
C PRO A 88 -28.83 -11.18 -9.81
N ALA A 89 -28.84 -9.92 -10.22
CA ALA A 89 -28.60 -9.57 -11.63
C ALA A 89 -27.10 -9.80 -11.89
N PHE A 90 -26.76 -10.94 -12.50
CA PHE A 90 -25.38 -11.27 -12.79
C PHE A 90 -24.74 -10.26 -13.73
N ALA A 91 -23.65 -9.65 -13.29
CA ALA A 91 -22.91 -8.63 -14.04
C ALA A 91 -21.42 -8.67 -13.64
N ALA A 92 -20.55 -8.25 -14.55
CA ALA A 92 -19.18 -7.91 -14.25
C ALA A 92 -19.12 -6.55 -13.56
N SER A 93 -18.10 -6.35 -12.71
CA SER A 93 -17.73 -5.04 -12.20
C SER A 93 -16.57 -4.44 -13.02
N PRO A 94 -16.46 -3.11 -13.15
CA PRO A 94 -15.32 -2.49 -13.81
C PRO A 94 -14.06 -2.77 -12.97
N THR A 95 -13.15 -3.58 -13.52
CA THR A 95 -11.99 -4.10 -12.79
C THR A 95 -10.69 -3.74 -13.49
N LEU A 96 -9.75 -3.19 -12.73
CA LEU A 96 -8.37 -2.91 -13.14
C LEU A 96 -7.44 -3.87 -12.43
N PHE A 97 -6.52 -4.48 -13.17
CA PHE A 97 -5.55 -5.42 -12.61
C PHE A 97 -4.17 -4.77 -12.49
N TRP A 98 -3.55 -4.96 -11.33
CA TRP A 98 -2.23 -4.46 -11.00
C TRP A 98 -1.29 -5.59 -10.59
N ASP A 99 -0.01 -5.52 -10.98
CA ASP A 99 0.99 -6.53 -10.61
C ASP A 99 2.38 -5.89 -10.51
N LEU A 100 3.07 -6.09 -9.39
CA LEU A 100 4.46 -5.63 -9.24
C LEU A 100 5.42 -6.29 -10.25
N PHE A 101 5.09 -7.50 -10.73
CA PHE A 101 5.90 -8.25 -11.68
C PHE A 101 5.45 -8.12 -13.13
N ALA A 102 4.46 -7.27 -13.42
CA ALA A 102 3.93 -6.99 -14.76
C ALA A 102 3.46 -8.23 -15.55
N LYS A 103 2.98 -9.27 -14.87
CA LYS A 103 2.52 -10.54 -15.51
C LYS A 103 1.01 -10.68 -15.53
N GLN A 104 0.34 -10.24 -14.49
CA GLN A 104 -1.08 -10.43 -14.26
C GLN A 104 -1.87 -9.11 -14.13
N GLY A 105 -1.24 -7.98 -14.43
CA GLY A 105 -1.83 -6.64 -14.34
C GLY A 105 -0.86 -5.59 -14.86
N HIS A 106 -1.33 -4.34 -14.85
CA HIS A 106 -0.48 -3.18 -15.11
C HIS A 106 0.65 -3.12 -14.09
N PRO A 107 1.87 -2.79 -14.50
CA PRO A 107 2.99 -2.64 -13.57
C PRO A 107 2.70 -1.59 -12.51
N VAL A 108 3.01 -1.93 -11.26
CA VAL A 108 3.00 -0.96 -10.16
C VAL A 108 4.42 -0.66 -9.75
N ARG A 109 4.78 0.62 -9.78
CA ARG A 109 6.10 1.08 -9.34
C ARG A 109 5.98 2.20 -8.33
N ALA A 110 6.99 2.27 -7.47
CA ALA A 110 7.24 3.38 -6.55
C ALA A 110 8.70 3.83 -6.72
N THR A 111 8.99 5.10 -6.49
CA THR A 111 10.38 5.49 -6.42
C THR A 111 10.96 5.19 -5.04
N VAL A 112 12.27 5.04 -4.96
CA VAL A 112 12.99 4.90 -3.69
C VAL A 112 12.71 6.10 -2.78
N SER A 113 12.67 7.32 -3.35
CA SER A 113 12.35 8.55 -2.64
C SER A 113 10.96 8.52 -2.00
N ASP A 114 9.93 8.04 -2.73
CA ASP A 114 8.56 8.00 -2.23
C ASP A 114 8.36 6.91 -1.16
N MET A 115 9.04 5.77 -1.29
CA MET A 115 9.05 4.75 -0.24
C MET A 115 9.64 5.31 1.06
N GLY A 116 10.67 6.12 0.96
CA GLY A 116 11.36 6.73 2.09
C GLY A 116 12.19 5.77 2.95
N PRO A 117 13.08 6.31 3.79
CA PRO A 117 14.08 5.51 4.52
C PRO A 117 13.45 4.57 5.55
N LEU A 118 12.32 4.94 6.17
CA LEU A 118 11.69 4.12 7.21
C LEU A 118 11.14 2.79 6.66
N LEU A 119 10.36 2.84 5.58
CA LEU A 119 9.80 1.64 4.98
C LEU A 119 10.89 0.80 4.30
N LEU A 120 11.87 1.46 3.68
CA LEU A 120 13.04 0.76 3.10
C LEU A 120 13.90 0.09 4.17
N ALA A 121 14.16 0.74 5.32
CA ALA A 121 14.89 0.10 6.42
C ALA A 121 14.21 -1.19 6.88
N ARG A 122 12.88 -1.18 6.97
CA ARG A 122 12.12 -2.40 7.26
C ARG A 122 12.22 -3.44 6.15
N LEU A 123 12.01 -3.03 4.90
CA LEU A 123 12.08 -3.92 3.74
C LEU A 123 13.42 -4.63 3.67
N LEU A 124 14.49 -3.90 3.93
CA LEU A 124 15.87 -4.42 3.99
C LEU A 124 16.20 -5.16 5.29
N GLY A 125 15.33 -5.12 6.31
CA GLY A 125 15.56 -5.77 7.61
C GLY A 125 16.74 -5.15 8.39
N LEU A 126 16.90 -3.84 8.34
CA LEU A 126 17.98 -3.11 8.98
C LEU A 126 17.74 -2.96 10.50
N ASN A 127 18.83 -2.96 11.27
CA ASN A 127 18.79 -2.56 12.68
C ASN A 127 18.84 -1.02 12.83
N ASP A 128 18.66 -0.51 14.03
CA ASP A 128 18.60 0.95 14.32
C ASP A 128 19.83 1.71 13.81
N THR A 129 21.03 1.14 13.97
CA THR A 129 22.28 1.78 13.50
C THR A 129 22.33 1.85 11.97
N GLN A 130 21.93 0.78 11.30
CA GLN A 130 21.88 0.71 9.83
C GLN A 130 20.78 1.60 9.27
N SER A 131 19.64 1.67 9.96
CA SER A 131 18.52 2.57 9.60
C SER A 131 18.97 4.03 9.69
N GLY A 132 19.70 4.42 10.74
CA GLY A 132 20.26 5.76 10.85
C GLY A 132 21.25 6.10 9.72
N VAL A 133 22.05 5.12 9.26
CA VAL A 133 22.91 5.32 8.08
C VAL A 133 22.09 5.47 6.80
N LEU A 134 21.00 4.70 6.64
CA LEU A 134 20.10 4.85 5.50
C LEU A 134 19.42 6.23 5.50
N GLU A 135 18.93 6.71 6.63
CA GLU A 135 18.36 8.06 6.79
C GLU A 135 19.38 9.15 6.39
N LEU A 136 20.65 8.98 6.80
CA LEU A 136 21.72 9.87 6.39
C LEU A 136 21.93 9.87 4.87
N VAL A 137 21.89 8.70 4.22
CA VAL A 137 22.00 8.57 2.77
C VAL A 137 20.89 9.36 2.06
N PHE A 138 19.65 9.26 2.51
CA PHE A 138 18.54 10.04 1.98
C PHE A 138 18.75 11.54 2.20
N LYS A 139 19.18 11.94 3.39
CA LYS A 139 19.45 13.34 3.70
C LYS A 139 20.54 13.94 2.82
N VAL A 140 21.61 13.18 2.56
CA VAL A 140 22.69 13.61 1.64
C VAL A 140 22.16 13.72 0.21
N ALA A 141 21.35 12.76 -0.25
CA ALA A 141 20.74 12.80 -1.57
C ALA A 141 19.86 14.06 -1.74
N ASP A 142 19.02 14.37 -0.74
CA ASP A 142 18.19 15.57 -0.73
C ASP A 142 19.02 16.86 -0.76
N ASP A 143 20.04 16.97 0.09
CA ASP A 143 20.90 18.16 0.20
C ASP A 143 21.71 18.41 -1.08
N GLU A 144 22.08 17.35 -1.81
CA GLU A 144 22.83 17.41 -3.09
C GLU A 144 21.93 17.38 -4.32
N GLY A 145 20.59 17.33 -4.16
CA GLY A 145 19.61 17.30 -5.25
C GLY A 145 19.75 16.08 -6.16
N LEU A 146 20.10 14.92 -5.57
CA LEU A 146 20.24 13.64 -6.26
C LEU A 146 18.96 12.84 -6.15
N LEU A 147 18.37 12.49 -7.30
CA LEU A 147 17.12 11.75 -7.35
C LEU A 147 17.37 10.27 -7.04
N LEU A 148 16.58 9.70 -6.12
CA LEU A 148 16.58 8.27 -5.80
C LEU A 148 15.33 7.65 -6.42
N LEU A 149 15.41 7.23 -7.67
CA LEU A 149 14.27 6.70 -8.42
C LEU A 149 14.16 5.17 -8.29
N ASP A 150 15.27 4.49 -8.38
CA ASP A 150 15.34 3.04 -8.36
C ASP A 150 16.45 2.49 -7.43
N LEU A 151 16.63 1.17 -7.42
CA LEU A 151 17.60 0.52 -6.53
C LEU A 151 19.05 0.78 -6.96
N LYS A 152 19.33 1.06 -8.26
CA LYS A 152 20.68 1.41 -8.71
C LYS A 152 21.13 2.75 -8.12
N ASP A 153 20.19 3.72 -8.02
CA ASP A 153 20.42 5.02 -7.39
C ASP A 153 20.76 4.88 -5.91
N LEU A 154 19.92 4.13 -5.18
CA LEU A 154 20.15 3.90 -3.75
C LEU A 154 21.49 3.19 -3.52
N ARG A 155 21.84 2.21 -4.36
CA ARG A 155 23.12 1.53 -4.28
C ARG A 155 24.28 2.49 -4.49
N ALA A 156 24.21 3.34 -5.53
CA ALA A 156 25.25 4.33 -5.82
C ALA A 156 25.42 5.33 -4.68
N MET A 157 24.31 5.80 -4.09
CA MET A 157 24.33 6.69 -2.94
C MET A 157 24.88 6.04 -1.68
N VAL A 158 24.55 4.79 -1.40
CA VAL A 158 25.11 4.04 -0.26
C VAL A 158 26.62 3.84 -0.43
N GLN A 159 27.08 3.53 -1.65
CA GLN A 159 28.52 3.44 -1.97
C GLN A 159 29.20 4.80 -1.81
N PHE A 160 28.63 5.87 -2.36
CA PHE A 160 29.12 7.23 -2.22
C PHE A 160 29.28 7.63 -0.74
N ALA A 161 28.27 7.34 0.10
CA ALA A 161 28.32 7.59 1.53
C ALA A 161 29.45 6.81 2.22
N GLY A 162 29.70 5.58 1.80
CA GLY A 162 30.81 4.76 2.28
C GLY A 162 32.18 5.32 1.92
N ASP A 163 32.36 5.69 0.65
CA ASP A 163 33.62 6.24 0.12
C ASP A 163 33.96 7.60 0.75
N ASN A 164 32.93 8.39 1.07
CA ASN A 164 33.05 9.73 1.66
C ASN A 164 32.77 9.77 3.18
N ALA A 165 32.82 8.62 3.87
CA ALA A 165 32.44 8.52 5.28
C ALA A 165 33.13 9.54 6.20
N LYS A 166 34.41 9.84 5.99
CA LYS A 166 35.17 10.82 6.81
C LYS A 166 34.61 12.24 6.70
N SER A 167 34.29 12.69 5.50
CA SER A 167 33.75 14.04 5.27
C SER A 167 32.31 14.15 5.76
N LEU A 168 31.49 13.10 5.56
CA LEU A 168 30.09 13.04 5.97
C LEU A 168 29.96 12.96 7.50
N THR A 169 30.88 12.27 8.20
CA THR A 169 30.84 12.12 9.66
C THR A 169 30.80 13.47 10.38
N THR A 170 31.51 14.46 9.88
CA THR A 170 31.58 15.81 10.51
C THR A 170 30.22 16.54 10.37
N ARG A 171 29.47 16.32 9.30
CA ARG A 171 28.24 17.06 9.00
C ARG A 171 26.97 16.29 9.41
N TYR A 172 26.96 14.98 9.24
CA TYR A 172 25.77 14.17 9.37
C TYR A 172 25.84 13.06 10.44
N GLY A 173 27.01 12.77 10.98
CA GLY A 173 27.24 11.72 11.96
C GLY A 173 28.01 10.52 11.41
N ASN A 174 28.25 9.53 12.26
CA ASN A 174 29.14 8.42 11.94
C ASN A 174 28.56 7.46 10.88
N VAL A 175 29.32 7.23 9.82
CA VAL A 175 29.01 6.24 8.76
C VAL A 175 30.01 5.09 8.88
N SER A 176 29.55 3.93 9.37
CA SER A 176 30.43 2.77 9.52
C SER A 176 30.45 1.91 8.26
N THR A 177 31.63 1.43 7.86
CA THR A 177 31.81 0.48 6.75
C THR A 177 30.97 -0.79 6.93
N ALA A 178 30.78 -1.24 8.18
CA ALA A 178 29.97 -2.42 8.49
C ALA A 178 28.48 -2.18 8.16
N SER A 179 27.95 -0.98 8.46
CA SER A 179 26.57 -0.60 8.12
C SER A 179 26.38 -0.49 6.60
N ILE A 180 27.31 0.18 5.89
CA ILE A 180 27.32 0.26 4.43
C ILE A 180 27.28 -1.14 3.81
N GLY A 181 28.20 -2.05 4.22
CA GLY A 181 28.25 -3.40 3.72
C GLY A 181 26.98 -4.22 4.02
N ALA A 182 26.33 -3.98 5.16
CA ALA A 182 25.06 -4.62 5.49
C ALA A 182 23.92 -4.14 4.58
N ILE A 183 23.79 -2.83 4.38
CA ILE A 183 22.76 -2.24 3.50
C ILE A 183 22.94 -2.77 2.07
N LEU A 184 24.17 -2.75 1.52
CA LEU A 184 24.44 -3.24 0.17
C LEU A 184 24.09 -4.72 -0.02
N ARG A 185 24.38 -5.60 0.97
CA ARG A 185 24.01 -7.03 0.90
C ARG A 185 22.49 -7.20 0.90
N ASN A 186 21.78 -6.43 1.72
CA ASN A 186 20.32 -6.53 1.80
C ASN A 186 19.64 -5.96 0.54
N LEU A 187 20.23 -4.95 -0.10
CA LEU A 187 19.80 -4.48 -1.43
C LEU A 187 19.92 -5.57 -2.48
N LEU A 188 21.04 -6.30 -2.53
CA LEU A 188 21.21 -7.45 -3.44
C LEU A 188 20.14 -8.53 -3.20
N THR A 189 19.80 -8.79 -1.94
CA THR A 189 18.74 -9.74 -1.59
C THR A 189 17.38 -9.26 -2.09
N LEU A 190 17.09 -7.97 -1.96
CA LEU A 190 15.85 -7.36 -2.43
C LEU A 190 15.74 -7.39 -3.95
N GLU A 191 16.82 -7.08 -4.68
CA GLU A 191 16.88 -7.20 -6.15
C GLU A 191 16.62 -8.63 -6.60
N SER A 192 17.28 -9.62 -5.94
CA SER A 192 17.09 -11.04 -6.23
C SER A 192 15.64 -11.51 -5.95
N ALA A 193 14.92 -10.84 -5.06
CA ALA A 193 13.51 -11.09 -4.78
C ALA A 193 12.55 -10.35 -5.75
N GLY A 194 13.08 -9.65 -6.76
CA GLY A 194 12.30 -8.90 -7.76
C GLY A 194 12.00 -7.47 -7.37
N GLY A 195 12.72 -6.89 -6.40
CA GLY A 195 12.56 -5.49 -6.02
C GLY A 195 12.88 -4.51 -7.14
N ASP A 196 13.69 -4.90 -8.11
CA ASP A 196 14.02 -4.15 -9.32
C ASP A 196 12.80 -3.90 -10.23
N HIS A 197 11.77 -4.76 -10.16
CA HIS A 197 10.52 -4.54 -10.89
C HIS A 197 9.61 -3.52 -10.20
N PHE A 198 9.74 -3.40 -8.89
CA PHE A 198 8.90 -2.51 -8.10
C PHE A 198 9.45 -1.09 -8.02
N PHE A 199 10.78 -0.91 -7.90
CA PHE A 199 11.36 0.43 -7.82
C PHE A 199 11.68 0.99 -9.20
N GLY A 200 11.14 2.20 -9.48
CA GLY A 200 11.35 2.91 -10.73
C GLY A 200 10.17 3.75 -11.17
N GLU A 201 10.24 4.20 -12.43
CA GLU A 201 9.22 5.02 -13.08
C GLU A 201 8.63 4.30 -14.31
N PRO A 202 7.41 4.68 -14.77
CA PRO A 202 6.51 5.62 -14.12
C PRO A 202 5.95 5.12 -12.80
N MET A 203 5.91 5.98 -11.78
CA MET A 203 5.32 5.67 -10.49
C MET A 203 3.81 5.58 -10.59
N LEU A 204 3.18 4.74 -9.76
CA LEU A 204 1.72 4.67 -9.64
C LEU A 204 1.13 6.04 -9.27
N ASP A 205 0.24 6.54 -10.11
CA ASP A 205 -0.57 7.71 -9.81
C ASP A 205 -1.79 7.29 -8.98
N ILE A 206 -1.91 7.84 -7.79
CA ILE A 206 -3.04 7.56 -6.89
C ILE A 206 -4.39 7.91 -7.54
N GLN A 207 -4.43 8.90 -8.43
CA GLN A 207 -5.66 9.30 -9.14
C GLN A 207 -6.19 8.18 -10.05
N ASP A 208 -5.34 7.29 -10.54
CA ASP A 208 -5.75 6.15 -11.35
C ASP A 208 -6.50 5.07 -10.54
N LEU A 209 -6.30 5.05 -9.23
CA LEU A 209 -7.05 4.18 -8.32
C LEU A 209 -8.45 4.74 -8.00
N LEU A 210 -8.70 6.02 -8.28
CA LEU A 210 -9.94 6.73 -7.92
C LEU A 210 -10.92 6.87 -9.07
N GLN A 211 -10.67 6.19 -10.19
CA GLN A 211 -11.47 6.29 -11.40
C GLN A 211 -12.84 5.61 -11.27
N THR A 212 -13.79 6.12 -12.06
CA THR A 212 -15.10 5.48 -12.29
C THR A 212 -15.27 5.17 -13.77
N ASP A 213 -16.12 4.21 -14.10
CA ASP A 213 -16.51 3.94 -15.47
C ASP A 213 -17.54 4.97 -16.01
N GLU A 214 -17.93 4.84 -17.28
CA GLU A 214 -18.92 5.72 -17.93
C GLU A 214 -20.31 5.65 -17.28
N ALA A 215 -20.64 4.55 -16.61
CA ALA A 215 -21.90 4.38 -15.87
C ALA A 215 -21.83 4.99 -14.46
N GLY A 216 -20.67 5.49 -14.05
CA GLY A 216 -20.43 6.06 -12.72
C GLY A 216 -20.12 5.01 -11.65
N HIS A 217 -19.83 3.75 -12.02
CA HIS A 217 -19.38 2.74 -11.08
C HIS A 217 -17.89 2.93 -10.75
N GLY A 218 -17.52 2.79 -9.47
CA GLY A 218 -16.12 2.86 -9.06
C GLY A 218 -15.32 1.66 -9.58
N HIS A 219 -14.12 1.90 -10.11
CA HIS A 219 -13.25 0.81 -10.51
C HIS A 219 -12.80 -0.04 -9.30
N ILE A 220 -12.80 -1.36 -9.47
CA ILE A 220 -12.23 -2.30 -8.52
C ILE A 220 -10.79 -2.59 -8.94
N ASN A 221 -9.84 -2.04 -8.19
CA ASN A 221 -8.42 -2.23 -8.39
C ASN A 221 -7.96 -3.52 -7.69
N VAL A 222 -7.61 -4.54 -8.47
CA VAL A 222 -7.18 -5.85 -7.99
C VAL A 222 -5.68 -6.00 -8.14
N LEU A 223 -4.95 -6.03 -7.02
CA LEU A 223 -3.52 -6.31 -7.02
C LEU A 223 -3.28 -7.82 -7.02
N ALA A 224 -2.59 -8.34 -8.02
CA ALA A 224 -2.13 -9.73 -8.05
C ALA A 224 -1.01 -9.93 -7.01
N ALA A 225 -1.37 -10.46 -5.84
CA ALA A 225 -0.46 -10.57 -4.69
C ALA A 225 0.07 -11.98 -4.42
N SER A 226 -0.28 -12.99 -5.22
CA SER A 226 0.10 -14.39 -4.98
C SER A 226 1.62 -14.62 -4.92
N LYS A 227 2.40 -13.91 -5.72
CA LYS A 227 3.87 -13.94 -5.67
C LYS A 227 4.45 -13.05 -4.58
N LEU A 228 3.79 -11.93 -4.29
CA LEU A 228 4.20 -10.98 -3.25
C LEU A 228 4.20 -11.61 -1.86
N THR A 229 3.27 -12.50 -1.57
CA THR A 229 3.20 -13.18 -0.28
C THR A 229 4.38 -14.13 -0.01
N GLN A 230 5.15 -14.51 -1.04
CA GLN A 230 6.41 -15.21 -0.84
C GLN A 230 7.46 -14.32 -0.16
N SER A 231 7.30 -12.98 -0.24
CA SER A 231 8.03 -12.00 0.54
C SER A 231 7.06 -11.16 1.35
N SER A 232 6.69 -11.64 2.55
CA SER A 232 5.75 -10.95 3.45
C SER A 232 6.16 -9.51 3.75
N ARG A 233 7.48 -9.23 3.80
CA ARG A 233 8.01 -7.87 3.98
C ARG A 233 7.69 -6.96 2.79
N LEU A 234 7.90 -7.44 1.56
CA LEU A 234 7.60 -6.66 0.35
C LEU A 234 6.10 -6.37 0.25
N TYR A 235 5.27 -7.38 0.50
CA TYR A 235 3.82 -7.24 0.54
C TYR A 235 3.37 -6.18 1.56
N ALA A 236 3.84 -6.29 2.80
CA ALA A 236 3.49 -5.36 3.86
C ALA A 236 4.00 -3.93 3.57
N CYS A 237 5.25 -3.78 3.11
CA CYS A 237 5.81 -2.46 2.80
C CYS A 237 5.10 -1.80 1.63
N PHE A 238 4.75 -2.57 0.59
CA PHE A 238 3.98 -2.05 -0.54
C PHE A 238 2.62 -1.50 -0.10
N LEU A 239 1.83 -2.30 0.65
CA LEU A 239 0.50 -1.87 1.09
C LEU A 239 0.55 -0.68 2.05
N LEU A 240 1.56 -0.62 2.90
CA LEU A 240 1.77 0.51 3.81
C LEU A 240 2.22 1.78 3.07
N TRP A 241 3.09 1.63 2.07
CA TRP A 241 3.45 2.72 1.19
C TRP A 241 2.21 3.28 0.49
N LEU A 242 1.41 2.41 -0.15
CA LEU A 242 0.21 2.82 -0.86
C LEU A 242 -0.81 3.52 0.07
N LEU A 243 -1.01 2.98 1.28
CA LEU A 243 -1.89 3.61 2.26
C LEU A 243 -1.35 4.97 2.74
N SER A 244 -0.01 5.12 2.84
CA SER A 244 0.63 6.39 3.17
C SER A 244 0.49 7.42 2.05
N GLU A 245 0.64 7.00 0.79
CA GLU A 245 0.42 7.86 -0.39
C GLU A 245 -1.03 8.36 -0.45
N LEU A 246 -2.00 7.48 -0.23
CA LEU A 246 -3.41 7.88 -0.12
C LEU A 246 -3.62 8.90 0.99
N PHE A 247 -3.00 8.70 2.15
CA PHE A 247 -3.12 9.65 3.26
C PHE A 247 -2.49 11.01 2.94
N GLU A 248 -1.36 11.04 2.26
CA GLU A 248 -0.65 12.28 1.89
C GLU A 248 -1.35 13.04 0.77
N GLN A 249 -1.81 12.36 -0.26
CA GLN A 249 -2.31 12.99 -1.47
C GLN A 249 -3.80 13.34 -1.43
N LEU A 250 -4.62 12.58 -0.67
CA LEU A 250 -6.05 12.87 -0.61
C LEU A 250 -6.35 14.10 0.25
N PRO A 251 -7.32 14.94 -0.17
CA PRO A 251 -7.78 16.06 0.65
C PRO A 251 -8.56 15.56 1.87
N GLU A 252 -8.67 16.40 2.89
CA GLU A 252 -9.57 16.13 4.01
C GLU A 252 -11.02 16.43 3.60
N VAL A 253 -11.89 15.41 3.76
CA VAL A 253 -13.31 15.50 3.37
C VAL A 253 -14.29 15.39 4.54
N GLY A 254 -13.77 15.09 5.74
CA GLY A 254 -14.59 14.94 6.95
C GLY A 254 -15.42 13.65 6.95
N ASP A 255 -16.72 13.77 7.19
CA ASP A 255 -17.67 12.65 7.18
C ASP A 255 -18.55 12.72 5.90
N PRO A 256 -18.11 12.16 4.77
CA PRO A 256 -18.84 12.18 3.51
C PRO A 256 -20.01 11.17 3.52
N ASP A 257 -21.01 11.37 2.65
CA ASP A 257 -22.16 10.46 2.47
C ASP A 257 -21.76 9.05 1.99
N LYS A 258 -20.60 8.92 1.36
CA LYS A 258 -19.98 7.65 0.93
C LYS A 258 -18.45 7.80 0.94
N PRO A 259 -17.69 6.72 1.07
CA PRO A 259 -16.22 6.80 1.00
C PRO A 259 -15.71 7.34 -0.33
N VAL A 260 -14.52 7.96 -0.30
CA VAL A 260 -13.75 8.32 -1.50
C VAL A 260 -13.11 7.07 -2.11
N LEU A 261 -12.65 6.16 -1.26
CA LEU A 261 -12.03 4.88 -1.63
C LEU A 261 -12.27 3.87 -0.50
N VAL A 262 -12.43 2.60 -0.84
CA VAL A 262 -12.37 1.51 0.14
C VAL A 262 -11.17 0.62 -0.14
N PHE A 263 -10.38 0.38 0.89
CA PHE A 263 -9.13 -0.38 0.84
C PHE A 263 -9.26 -1.68 1.62
N PHE A 264 -9.06 -2.83 0.97
CA PHE A 264 -9.08 -4.14 1.61
C PHE A 264 -7.68 -4.72 1.76
N PHE A 265 -7.31 -5.04 2.99
CA PHE A 265 -6.10 -5.79 3.32
C PHE A 265 -6.45 -7.27 3.48
N ASP A 266 -6.24 -8.07 2.43
CA ASP A 266 -6.35 -9.53 2.58
C ASP A 266 -5.11 -10.11 3.27
N GLU A 267 -5.29 -11.18 4.03
CA GLU A 267 -4.29 -11.79 4.91
C GLU A 267 -3.58 -10.74 5.79
N ALA A 268 -4.38 -9.91 6.45
CA ALA A 268 -3.92 -8.73 7.19
C ALA A 268 -2.88 -9.04 8.29
N HIS A 269 -2.81 -10.29 8.77
CA HIS A 269 -1.79 -10.73 9.72
C HIS A 269 -0.35 -10.49 9.20
N LEU A 270 -0.14 -10.49 7.87
CA LEU A 270 1.17 -10.23 7.26
C LEU A 270 1.68 -8.80 7.51
N LEU A 271 0.78 -7.84 7.79
CA LEU A 271 1.17 -6.46 8.12
C LEU A 271 1.76 -6.36 9.53
N PHE A 272 1.27 -7.19 10.44
CA PHE A 272 1.55 -7.08 11.88
C PHE A 272 2.61 -8.06 12.35
N ASN A 273 2.76 -9.21 11.68
CA ASN A 273 3.75 -10.23 12.02
C ASN A 273 5.17 -9.65 11.89
N ASP A 274 5.98 -9.85 12.94
CA ASP A 274 7.38 -9.39 13.00
C ASP A 274 7.57 -7.87 12.72
N ALA A 275 6.51 -7.08 12.88
CA ALA A 275 6.56 -5.66 12.67
C ALA A 275 7.25 -4.95 13.84
N PRO A 276 8.29 -4.10 13.61
CA PRO A 276 8.86 -3.28 14.64
C PRO A 276 7.81 -2.37 15.29
N LYS A 277 7.96 -2.07 16.59
CA LYS A 277 7.01 -1.24 17.34
C LYS A 277 6.72 0.11 16.68
N ALA A 278 7.74 0.80 16.19
CA ALA A 278 7.60 2.08 15.51
C ALA A 278 6.70 2.00 14.27
N LEU A 279 6.71 0.86 13.58
CA LEU A 279 5.86 0.66 12.41
C LEU A 279 4.42 0.33 12.80
N LEU A 280 4.21 -0.48 13.84
CA LEU A 280 2.86 -0.73 14.39
C LEU A 280 2.20 0.58 14.80
N GLU A 281 2.92 1.46 15.50
CA GLU A 281 2.47 2.81 15.87
C GLU A 281 2.10 3.65 14.65
N LYS A 282 2.87 3.53 13.55
CA LYS A 282 2.58 4.25 12.30
C LYS A 282 1.35 3.69 11.58
N ILE A 283 1.19 2.36 11.51
CA ILE A 283 -0.03 1.73 10.96
C ILE A 283 -1.26 2.18 11.73
N GLU A 284 -1.21 2.12 13.05
CA GLU A 284 -2.30 2.58 13.91
C GLU A 284 -2.66 4.04 13.66
N LEU A 285 -1.64 4.91 13.57
CA LEU A 285 -1.83 6.33 13.30
C LEU A 285 -2.50 6.56 11.94
N VAL A 286 -2.00 5.92 10.88
CA VAL A 286 -2.54 6.07 9.52
C VAL A 286 -3.98 5.54 9.47
N VAL A 287 -4.26 4.34 9.99
CA VAL A 287 -5.62 3.79 10.03
C VAL A 287 -6.59 4.73 10.76
N ARG A 288 -6.15 5.33 11.88
CA ARG A 288 -6.99 6.27 12.63
C ARG A 288 -7.26 7.56 11.87
N LEU A 289 -6.26 8.10 11.15
CA LEU A 289 -6.35 9.42 10.52
C LEU A 289 -6.92 9.37 9.10
N ILE A 290 -6.73 8.27 8.36
CA ILE A 290 -7.16 8.19 6.96
C ILE A 290 -8.68 8.28 6.78
N ARG A 291 -9.42 8.07 7.86
CA ARG A 291 -10.86 8.29 7.89
C ARG A 291 -11.22 9.72 7.48
N SER A 292 -10.47 10.74 7.93
CA SER A 292 -10.71 12.14 7.57
C SER A 292 -10.53 12.42 6.07
N LYS A 293 -9.82 11.54 5.37
CA LYS A 293 -9.66 11.55 3.91
C LYS A 293 -10.79 10.80 3.18
N GLY A 294 -11.78 10.30 3.91
CA GLY A 294 -12.88 9.52 3.36
C GLY A 294 -12.52 8.10 2.95
N VAL A 295 -11.39 7.56 3.39
CA VAL A 295 -10.96 6.19 3.04
C VAL A 295 -11.45 5.21 4.08
N GLY A 296 -12.19 4.18 3.63
CA GLY A 296 -12.56 3.01 4.43
C GLY A 296 -11.48 1.95 4.36
N VAL A 297 -11.01 1.44 5.50
CA VAL A 297 -10.01 0.35 5.57
C VAL A 297 -10.65 -0.89 6.16
N TYR A 298 -10.58 -2.01 5.44
CA TYR A 298 -11.12 -3.29 5.85
C TYR A 298 -10.02 -4.34 5.92
N PHE A 299 -9.84 -4.92 7.09
CA PHE A 299 -8.91 -6.02 7.28
C PHE A 299 -9.61 -7.37 7.11
N VAL A 300 -9.01 -8.25 6.33
CA VAL A 300 -9.48 -9.62 6.12
C VAL A 300 -8.41 -10.57 6.67
N THR A 301 -8.76 -11.41 7.63
CA THR A 301 -7.81 -12.32 8.27
C THR A 301 -8.49 -13.57 8.81
N GLN A 302 -7.71 -14.51 9.34
CA GLN A 302 -8.24 -15.75 9.87
C GLN A 302 -8.81 -15.57 11.28
N SER A 303 -8.23 -14.71 12.10
CA SER A 303 -8.64 -14.47 13.48
C SER A 303 -8.56 -13.00 13.87
N PRO A 304 -9.50 -12.46 14.65
CA PRO A 304 -9.35 -11.12 15.22
C PRO A 304 -8.08 -10.95 16.07
N ALA A 305 -7.55 -12.04 16.64
CA ALA A 305 -6.31 -12.03 17.42
C ALA A 305 -5.06 -11.69 16.59
N ASP A 306 -5.15 -11.74 15.26
CA ASP A 306 -4.06 -11.37 14.36
C ASP A 306 -3.86 -9.85 14.27
N ILE A 307 -4.83 -9.07 14.75
CA ILE A 307 -4.84 -7.61 14.68
C ILE A 307 -4.56 -7.05 16.09
N PRO A 308 -3.60 -6.12 16.24
CA PRO A 308 -3.37 -5.44 17.52
C PRO A 308 -4.62 -4.76 18.06
N ASP A 309 -4.84 -4.80 19.37
CA ASP A 309 -6.04 -4.24 20.03
C ASP A 309 -6.25 -2.75 19.71
N SER A 310 -5.17 -1.99 19.56
CA SER A 310 -5.20 -0.57 19.19
C SER A 310 -5.78 -0.31 17.81
N VAL A 311 -5.52 -1.20 16.85
CA VAL A 311 -6.11 -1.18 15.49
C VAL A 311 -7.52 -1.78 15.53
N LEU A 312 -7.68 -2.94 16.21
CA LEU A 312 -8.95 -3.65 16.32
C LEU A 312 -10.08 -2.75 16.87
N GLY A 313 -9.75 -1.85 17.81
CA GLY A 313 -10.67 -0.86 18.36
C GLY A 313 -11.18 0.18 17.36
N GLN A 314 -10.51 0.37 16.20
CA GLN A 314 -10.91 1.29 15.14
C GLN A 314 -11.89 0.67 14.13
N LEU A 315 -12.03 -0.68 14.13
CA LEU A 315 -12.77 -1.43 13.12
C LEU A 315 -14.22 -1.60 13.55
N GLY A 316 -15.08 -0.67 13.10
CA GLY A 316 -16.47 -0.60 13.56
C GLY A 316 -17.41 -1.61 12.91
N ASN A 317 -17.22 -1.92 11.62
CA ASN A 317 -18.06 -2.85 10.87
C ASN A 317 -17.45 -4.27 10.92
N ARG A 318 -18.17 -5.26 11.44
CA ARG A 318 -17.61 -6.57 11.72
C ARG A 318 -18.41 -7.72 11.12
N VAL A 319 -17.69 -8.62 10.45
CA VAL A 319 -18.21 -9.86 9.89
C VAL A 319 -17.33 -11.02 10.38
N GLN A 320 -17.91 -11.92 11.14
CA GLN A 320 -17.23 -13.08 11.70
C GLN A 320 -17.81 -14.36 11.08
N HIS A 321 -17.05 -15.01 10.21
CA HIS A 321 -17.35 -16.35 9.71
C HIS A 321 -16.94 -17.44 10.73
N ALA A 322 -17.22 -18.69 10.40
CA ALA A 322 -16.88 -19.81 11.25
C ALA A 322 -15.40 -19.85 11.64
N LEU A 323 -15.15 -20.14 12.89
CA LEU A 323 -13.83 -20.57 13.39
C LEU A 323 -13.94 -22.02 13.86
N ARG A 324 -12.84 -22.75 13.67
CA ARG A 324 -12.72 -24.12 14.19
C ARG A 324 -11.95 -24.08 15.50
N ALA A 325 -12.44 -24.78 16.53
CA ALA A 325 -11.89 -24.70 17.88
C ALA A 325 -11.34 -26.08 18.31
N PHE A 326 -10.32 -26.58 17.62
CA PHE A 326 -9.70 -27.87 17.91
C PHE A 326 -8.67 -27.81 19.04
N THR A 327 -8.01 -26.67 19.21
CA THR A 327 -6.97 -26.46 20.20
C THR A 327 -7.36 -25.42 21.24
N PRO A 328 -6.71 -25.38 22.44
CA PRO A 328 -6.93 -24.29 23.40
C PRO A 328 -6.67 -22.90 22.82
N SER A 329 -5.73 -22.76 21.88
CA SER A 329 -5.47 -21.51 21.16
C SER A 329 -6.66 -21.11 20.31
N ASP A 330 -7.26 -22.06 19.56
CA ASP A 330 -8.43 -21.80 18.73
C ASP A 330 -9.64 -21.40 19.60
N GLN A 331 -9.84 -22.05 20.75
CA GLN A 331 -10.89 -21.68 21.70
C GLN A 331 -10.70 -20.26 22.24
N LYS A 332 -9.44 -19.84 22.47
CA LYS A 332 -9.14 -18.47 22.86
C LYS A 332 -9.49 -17.50 21.72
N ALA A 333 -9.16 -17.83 20.47
CA ALA A 333 -9.50 -17.03 19.29
C ALA A 333 -11.02 -16.87 19.14
N VAL A 334 -11.81 -17.93 19.33
CA VAL A 334 -13.28 -17.89 19.32
C VAL A 334 -13.81 -16.94 20.39
N ARG A 335 -13.28 -17.00 21.62
CA ARG A 335 -13.69 -16.10 22.71
C ARG A 335 -13.36 -14.64 22.39
N ILE A 336 -12.16 -14.37 21.84
CA ILE A 336 -11.79 -13.02 21.41
C ILE A 336 -12.78 -12.54 20.34
N ALA A 337 -13.07 -13.36 19.32
CA ALA A 337 -14.01 -13.01 18.26
C ALA A 337 -15.39 -12.68 18.82
N ALA A 338 -15.94 -13.52 19.69
CA ALA A 338 -17.25 -13.28 20.31
C ALA A 338 -17.27 -11.99 21.16
N ASN A 339 -16.21 -11.72 21.92
CA ASN A 339 -16.12 -10.53 22.77
C ASN A 339 -15.93 -9.22 21.99
N THR A 340 -15.54 -9.29 20.73
CA THR A 340 -15.43 -8.10 19.87
C THR A 340 -16.75 -7.67 19.22
N LEU A 341 -17.80 -8.48 19.36
CA LEU A 341 -19.13 -8.24 18.83
C LEU A 341 -20.07 -7.72 19.93
N ARG A 342 -21.01 -6.84 19.56
CA ARG A 342 -22.05 -6.43 20.50
C ARG A 342 -23.00 -7.59 20.74
N ALA A 343 -23.02 -8.11 21.98
CA ALA A 343 -23.78 -9.29 22.37
C ALA A 343 -25.28 -9.19 22.00
N ASN A 344 -25.80 -10.31 21.52
CA ASN A 344 -27.23 -10.53 21.32
C ASN A 344 -27.72 -11.52 22.38
N PRO A 345 -28.68 -11.14 23.24
CA PRO A 345 -29.17 -12.03 24.31
C PRO A 345 -29.87 -13.28 23.79
N ALA A 346 -30.23 -13.37 22.50
CA ALA A 346 -30.91 -14.52 21.91
C ALA A 346 -30.03 -15.75 21.73
N PHE A 347 -28.69 -15.59 21.72
CA PHE A 347 -27.75 -16.70 21.51
C PHE A 347 -26.36 -16.43 22.10
N ASP A 348 -25.60 -17.50 22.34
CA ASP A 348 -24.17 -17.41 22.67
C ASP A 348 -23.32 -17.27 21.39
N ALA A 349 -22.70 -16.10 21.18
CA ALA A 349 -21.90 -15.84 20.00
C ALA A 349 -20.70 -16.82 19.89
N ALA A 350 -20.08 -17.22 21.00
CA ALA A 350 -18.93 -18.13 20.98
C ALA A 350 -19.32 -19.54 20.50
N GLY A 351 -20.47 -20.05 20.96
CA GLY A 351 -21.04 -21.31 20.49
C GLY A 351 -21.39 -21.23 19.01
N VAL A 352 -22.13 -20.19 18.61
CA VAL A 352 -22.58 -20.02 17.21
C VAL A 352 -21.40 -19.91 16.24
N ILE A 353 -20.30 -19.20 16.57
CA ILE A 353 -19.13 -19.09 15.69
C ILE A 353 -18.58 -20.46 15.28
N THR A 354 -18.63 -21.45 16.15
CA THR A 354 -18.12 -22.80 15.84
C THR A 354 -19.08 -23.65 15.00
N GLU A 355 -20.35 -23.24 14.94
CA GLU A 355 -21.44 -23.96 14.24
C GLU A 355 -21.79 -23.33 12.88
N LEU A 356 -21.28 -22.13 12.55
CA LEU A 356 -21.58 -21.46 11.29
C LEU A 356 -21.23 -22.34 10.08
N GLY A 357 -22.12 -22.40 9.13
CA GLY A 357 -21.91 -23.02 7.82
C GLY A 357 -21.15 -22.14 6.85
N VAL A 358 -20.82 -22.71 5.68
CA VAL A 358 -20.18 -21.93 4.59
C VAL A 358 -21.13 -20.85 4.08
N GLY A 359 -20.67 -19.60 4.08
CA GLY A 359 -21.47 -18.42 3.68
C GLY A 359 -22.39 -17.91 4.80
N GLU A 360 -22.35 -18.49 5.99
CA GLU A 360 -22.93 -17.89 7.17
C GLU A 360 -21.90 -17.03 7.91
N ALA A 361 -22.37 -16.00 8.60
CA ALA A 361 -21.54 -15.15 9.43
C ALA A 361 -22.33 -14.54 10.61
N LEU A 362 -21.64 -14.16 11.65
CA LEU A 362 -22.12 -13.19 12.62
C LEU A 362 -21.79 -11.79 12.11
N VAL A 363 -22.80 -10.95 11.98
CA VAL A 363 -22.68 -9.61 11.38
C VAL A 363 -23.09 -8.55 12.40
N SER A 364 -22.24 -7.53 12.58
CA SER A 364 -22.51 -6.34 13.40
C SER A 364 -21.99 -5.12 12.66
N LEU A 365 -22.89 -4.31 12.15
CA LEU A 365 -22.60 -3.10 11.38
C LEU A 365 -22.94 -1.86 12.18
N LEU A 366 -22.36 -0.72 11.81
CA LEU A 366 -22.62 0.55 12.48
C LEU A 366 -23.97 1.15 12.10
N ASP A 367 -24.71 1.64 13.11
CA ASP A 367 -25.91 2.45 12.92
C ASP A 367 -25.56 3.89 12.49
N GLU A 368 -26.56 4.70 12.18
CA GLU A 368 -26.41 6.12 11.78
C GLU A 368 -25.66 6.97 12.82
N LYS A 369 -25.64 6.54 14.08
CA LYS A 369 -24.91 7.21 15.17
C LYS A 369 -23.50 6.65 15.37
N GLY A 370 -23.06 5.72 14.50
CA GLY A 370 -21.76 5.09 14.58
C GLY A 370 -21.62 4.07 15.72
N ARG A 371 -22.73 3.51 16.22
CA ARG A 371 -22.73 2.48 17.25
C ARG A 371 -22.88 1.10 16.60
N PRO A 372 -22.12 0.08 17.05
CA PRO A 372 -22.31 -1.29 16.58
C PRO A 372 -23.74 -1.77 16.81
N SER A 373 -24.38 -2.39 15.80
CA SER A 373 -25.65 -3.10 15.97
C SER A 373 -25.46 -4.34 16.85
N MET A 374 -26.55 -4.84 17.46
CA MET A 374 -26.52 -6.18 18.05
C MET A 374 -26.13 -7.18 16.96
N VAL A 375 -25.27 -8.15 17.33
CA VAL A 375 -24.81 -9.15 16.39
C VAL A 375 -25.96 -10.06 15.94
N GLU A 376 -26.02 -10.36 14.64
CA GLU A 376 -27.00 -11.27 14.06
C GLU A 376 -26.31 -12.39 13.30
N ARG A 377 -26.88 -13.60 13.39
CA ARG A 377 -26.49 -14.72 12.51
C ARG A 377 -27.17 -14.55 11.16
N ALA A 378 -26.40 -14.47 10.11
CA ALA A 378 -26.88 -14.15 8.78
C ALA A 378 -26.20 -14.97 7.68
N PHE A 379 -26.85 -15.06 6.53
CA PHE A 379 -26.25 -15.54 5.29
C PHE A 379 -25.74 -14.37 4.46
N ILE A 380 -24.50 -14.44 4.01
CA ILE A 380 -23.93 -13.44 3.11
C ILE A 380 -24.68 -13.47 1.79
N ALA A 381 -25.00 -12.29 1.26
CA ALA A 381 -25.64 -12.14 -0.03
C ALA A 381 -24.78 -12.74 -1.15
N PRO A 382 -25.39 -13.29 -2.20
CA PRO A 382 -24.63 -13.79 -3.34
C PRO A 382 -24.06 -12.63 -4.15
N PRO A 383 -22.81 -12.75 -4.67
CA PRO A 383 -22.23 -11.75 -5.55
C PRO A 383 -22.88 -11.79 -6.94
N ALA A 384 -22.84 -10.67 -7.64
CA ALA A 384 -23.27 -10.57 -9.04
C ALA A 384 -22.19 -11.03 -10.01
N SER A 385 -20.92 -10.89 -9.64
CA SER A 385 -19.78 -11.33 -10.44
C SER A 385 -19.45 -12.81 -10.22
N ARG A 386 -18.50 -13.31 -11.01
CA ARG A 386 -18.04 -14.71 -10.96
C ARG A 386 -17.30 -15.00 -9.66
N ILE A 387 -17.69 -16.07 -8.97
CA ILE A 387 -16.90 -16.63 -7.87
C ILE A 387 -15.76 -17.47 -8.44
N GLY A 388 -14.53 -17.15 -8.05
CA GLY A 388 -13.32 -17.82 -8.53
C GLY A 388 -12.56 -17.05 -9.60
N PRO A 389 -11.43 -17.57 -10.08
CA PRO A 389 -10.53 -16.83 -10.95
C PRO A 389 -11.03 -16.68 -12.39
N LEU A 390 -10.56 -15.63 -13.06
CA LEU A 390 -10.53 -15.54 -14.52
C LEU A 390 -9.48 -16.47 -15.09
N SER A 391 -9.68 -16.93 -16.33
CA SER A 391 -8.60 -17.49 -17.14
C SER A 391 -7.58 -16.40 -17.51
N ASP A 392 -6.35 -16.81 -17.82
CA ASP A 392 -5.30 -15.87 -18.23
C ASP A 392 -5.70 -15.08 -19.49
N ALA A 393 -6.41 -15.70 -20.44
CA ALA A 393 -6.90 -15.04 -21.65
C ALA A 393 -7.95 -13.95 -21.35
N GLU A 394 -8.93 -14.25 -20.48
CA GLU A 394 -9.93 -13.27 -20.05
C GLU A 394 -9.28 -12.09 -19.33
N ARG A 395 -8.33 -12.37 -18.44
CA ARG A 395 -7.59 -11.35 -17.71
C ARG A 395 -6.79 -10.44 -18.66
N GLN A 396 -6.05 -11.04 -19.61
CA GLN A 396 -5.29 -10.28 -20.62
C GLN A 396 -6.21 -9.40 -21.49
N THR A 397 -7.37 -9.87 -21.85
CA THR A 397 -8.36 -9.07 -22.59
C THR A 397 -8.77 -7.84 -21.80
N LEU A 398 -9.02 -7.97 -20.48
CA LEU A 398 -9.39 -6.85 -19.62
C LEU A 398 -8.23 -5.87 -19.43
N ILE A 399 -6.99 -6.35 -19.28
CA ILE A 399 -5.79 -5.50 -19.16
C ILE A 399 -5.59 -4.69 -20.45
N GLN A 400 -5.68 -5.34 -21.63
CA GLN A 400 -5.49 -4.68 -22.92
C GLN A 400 -6.62 -3.70 -23.27
N GLY A 401 -7.84 -3.96 -22.79
CA GLY A 401 -9.01 -3.07 -22.94
C GLY A 401 -9.09 -1.95 -21.91
N SER A 402 -8.16 -1.90 -20.95
CA SER A 402 -8.14 -0.90 -19.90
C SER A 402 -7.73 0.48 -20.43
N LEU A 403 -8.29 1.54 -19.84
CA LEU A 403 -7.89 2.93 -20.10
C LEU A 403 -6.43 3.23 -19.73
N LEU A 404 -5.84 2.38 -18.87
CA LEU A 404 -4.45 2.51 -18.39
C LEU A 404 -3.44 1.77 -19.27
N HIS A 405 -3.91 1.00 -20.27
CA HIS A 405 -3.02 0.25 -21.14
C HIS A 405 -2.10 1.18 -21.92
N GLY A 406 -0.79 0.92 -21.87
CA GLY A 406 0.26 1.75 -22.45
C GLY A 406 0.82 2.83 -21.51
N ARG A 407 0.19 3.08 -20.35
CA ARG A 407 0.66 4.12 -19.42
C ARG A 407 1.79 3.63 -18.49
N TYR A 408 1.72 2.39 -18.05
CA TYR A 408 2.64 1.82 -17.06
C TYR A 408 3.57 0.75 -17.60
N GLU A 409 3.31 0.20 -18.78
CA GLU A 409 4.01 -0.94 -19.33
C GLU A 409 5.47 -0.66 -19.67
N THR A 410 5.75 0.56 -20.15
CA THR A 410 7.12 0.96 -20.54
C THR A 410 7.80 1.64 -19.35
N PRO A 411 8.90 1.07 -18.82
CA PRO A 411 9.72 1.75 -17.82
C PRO A 411 10.34 3.02 -18.38
N GLU A 412 10.44 4.04 -17.54
CA GLU A 412 11.18 5.27 -17.84
C GLU A 412 12.48 5.27 -17.06
N ASP A 413 13.59 5.58 -17.74
CA ASP A 413 14.92 5.69 -17.13
C ASP A 413 15.47 7.09 -17.46
N ARG A 414 15.40 7.99 -16.49
CA ARG A 414 15.90 9.37 -16.62
C ARG A 414 17.14 9.59 -15.76
N GLU A 415 17.88 10.66 -16.04
CA GLU A 415 19.06 11.03 -15.27
C GLU A 415 18.75 11.13 -13.76
N SER A 416 19.45 10.35 -12.96
CA SER A 416 19.24 10.18 -11.53
C SER A 416 20.56 10.23 -10.74
N ALA A 417 20.55 9.79 -9.50
CA ALA A 417 21.74 9.74 -8.66
C ALA A 417 22.85 8.85 -9.26
N PHE A 418 22.48 7.73 -9.85
CA PHE A 418 23.44 6.78 -10.45
C PHE A 418 24.23 7.43 -11.57
N GLU A 419 23.58 8.06 -12.55
CA GLU A 419 24.24 8.72 -13.69
C GLU A 419 25.09 9.88 -13.21
N ARG A 420 24.60 10.71 -12.30
CA ARG A 420 25.32 11.88 -11.77
C ARG A 420 26.56 11.50 -10.98
N LEU A 421 26.51 10.44 -10.17
CA LEU A 421 27.66 9.98 -9.41
C LEU A 421 28.70 9.23 -10.27
N ASN A 422 28.27 8.53 -11.32
CA ASN A 422 29.14 7.76 -12.20
C ASN A 422 29.55 8.52 -13.48
N GLY A 423 28.80 9.51 -13.94
CA GLY A 423 29.08 10.31 -15.14
C GLY A 423 30.38 11.15 -15.04
N GLY A 424 30.92 11.32 -13.83
CA GLY A 424 32.28 11.87 -13.64
C GLY A 424 33.42 10.88 -13.90
N LYS A 425 33.10 9.58 -14.15
CA LYS A 425 34.12 8.52 -14.36
C LYS A 425 34.20 7.97 -15.80
N GLY A 426 33.43 8.46 -16.74
CA GLY A 426 33.35 7.85 -18.07
C GLY A 426 33.13 8.80 -19.23
N THR A 427 34.20 9.38 -19.77
CA THR A 427 34.44 9.58 -21.22
C THR A 427 35.85 10.10 -21.43
N THR A 428 36.83 9.21 -21.40
CA THR A 428 38.09 9.41 -22.12
C THR A 428 38.30 8.20 -22.99
N THR A 429 37.69 8.19 -24.16
CA THR A 429 38.15 7.40 -25.29
C THR A 429 38.60 8.39 -26.35
N GLY A 430 39.93 8.49 -26.55
CA GLY A 430 40.60 8.97 -27.72
C GLY A 430 41.08 10.42 -27.72
N GLU A 431 42.26 10.69 -27.21
CA GLU A 431 43.44 11.09 -28.01
C GLU A 431 44.62 11.44 -27.10
N GLN A 432 45.79 11.09 -27.59
CA GLN A 432 47.10 11.03 -27.02
C GLN A 432 47.64 12.29 -26.32
N GLY A 433 48.38 12.08 -25.20
CA GLY A 433 49.64 12.80 -24.95
C GLY A 433 49.61 13.91 -23.95
N SER A 434 49.93 13.61 -22.69
CA SER A 434 51.00 14.19 -21.91
C SER A 434 50.90 13.80 -20.42
N GLU A 435 52.06 13.57 -19.84
CA GLU A 435 52.35 12.95 -18.53
C GLU A 435 51.78 13.66 -17.29
N PRO A 436 51.74 12.94 -16.12
CA PRO A 436 50.96 13.36 -14.96
C PRO A 436 51.75 14.27 -14.04
N SER A 437 51.08 15.29 -13.52
CA SER A 437 51.53 15.93 -12.27
C SER A 437 50.58 15.61 -11.13
N SER A 438 51.15 14.98 -10.13
CA SER A 438 50.57 14.67 -8.82
C SER A 438 50.14 15.92 -8.07
N ASN A 439 48.98 15.89 -7.47
CA ASN A 439 48.60 16.30 -6.10
C ASN A 439 47.15 16.78 -6.05
N GLY A 440 46.37 16.22 -5.07
CA GLY A 440 45.22 16.90 -4.54
C GLY A 440 44.02 16.01 -4.23
N GLU A 441 43.90 15.59 -3.01
CA GLU A 441 42.68 15.09 -2.37
C GLU A 441 41.61 16.20 -2.31
N GLY A 442 40.90 16.44 -3.36
CA GLY A 442 39.83 17.45 -3.42
C GLY A 442 38.94 17.33 -4.64
N GLY A 443 39.22 16.39 -5.53
CA GLY A 443 38.77 16.44 -6.88
C GLY A 443 37.26 16.19 -7.12
N LEU A 444 36.54 15.51 -6.24
CA LEU A 444 35.15 15.10 -6.51
C LEU A 444 34.14 16.11 -5.96
N LEU A 445 34.39 16.66 -4.77
CA LEU A 445 33.56 17.75 -4.21
C LEU A 445 33.73 19.05 -5.01
N ASP A 446 34.94 19.34 -5.52
CA ASP A 446 35.19 20.50 -6.39
C ASP A 446 34.58 20.28 -7.80
N ALA A 447 34.55 19.07 -8.32
CA ALA A 447 33.89 18.76 -9.58
C ALA A 447 32.38 18.88 -9.45
N LEU A 448 31.75 18.40 -8.36
CA LEU A 448 30.34 18.57 -8.07
C LEU A 448 29.96 20.03 -7.83
N ASN A 449 30.76 20.78 -7.08
CA ASN A 449 30.57 22.22 -6.92
C ASN A 449 30.68 22.98 -8.24
N GLY A 450 31.59 22.58 -9.14
CA GLY A 450 31.72 23.18 -10.46
C GLY A 450 30.54 22.94 -11.39
N ILE A 451 29.85 21.79 -11.24
CA ILE A 451 28.65 21.44 -12.01
C ILE A 451 27.41 22.12 -11.43
N LEU A 452 27.29 22.21 -10.12
CA LEU A 452 26.12 22.78 -9.44
C LEU A 452 26.06 24.32 -9.47
N PHE A 453 27.21 25.00 -9.31
CA PHE A 453 27.26 26.47 -9.15
C PHE A 453 27.91 27.21 -10.32
N GLY A 454 28.28 26.53 -11.41
CA GLY A 454 28.92 27.12 -12.56
C GLY A 454 30.39 27.47 -12.35
N ARG A 455 31.20 27.41 -13.40
CA ARG A 455 32.60 27.83 -13.43
C ARG A 455 32.75 29.14 -14.20
N THR A 456 33.45 30.10 -13.63
CA THR A 456 33.92 31.27 -14.34
C THR A 456 35.15 30.88 -15.16
N GLY A 457 35.03 30.97 -16.49
CA GLY A 457 36.15 30.72 -17.40
C GLY A 457 37.20 31.82 -17.31
N PRO A 458 38.45 31.55 -17.78
CA PRO A 458 39.57 32.49 -17.68
C PRO A 458 39.40 33.80 -18.44
N ARG A 459 38.32 34.02 -19.13
CA ARG A 459 37.97 35.24 -19.92
C ARG A 459 36.66 35.88 -19.51
N GLY A 460 36.15 35.62 -18.27
CA GLY A 460 34.98 36.34 -17.70
C GLY A 460 33.61 35.96 -18.21
N GLY A 461 33.46 34.89 -18.99
CA GLY A 461 32.15 34.36 -19.41
C GLY A 461 31.59 33.50 -18.28
N GLN A 462 30.43 33.87 -17.75
CA GLN A 462 29.65 33.03 -16.85
C GLN A 462 28.86 31.99 -17.65
N HIS A 463 29.11 30.73 -17.42
CA HIS A 463 28.21 29.64 -17.81
C HIS A 463 27.29 29.36 -16.64
N ASP A 464 25.99 29.54 -16.86
CA ASP A 464 24.96 29.27 -15.86
C ASP A 464 25.01 27.80 -15.42
N GLY A 465 25.14 27.58 -14.12
CA GLY A 465 25.05 26.23 -13.53
C GLY A 465 23.62 25.70 -13.62
N VAL A 466 23.48 24.39 -13.50
CA VAL A 466 22.19 23.65 -13.58
C VAL A 466 21.13 24.24 -12.63
N VAL A 467 21.53 24.82 -11.49
CA VAL A 467 20.63 25.49 -10.53
C VAL A 467 19.95 26.73 -11.13
N GLN A 468 20.61 27.50 -11.99
CA GLN A 468 20.01 28.69 -12.61
C GLN A 468 19.05 28.33 -13.75
N THR A 469 19.30 27.24 -14.45
CA THR A 469 18.42 26.73 -15.51
C THR A 469 17.19 26.00 -14.91
N ALA A 470 17.36 25.29 -13.79
CA ALA A 470 16.29 24.64 -13.08
C ALA A 470 15.32 25.65 -12.41
N ALA A 471 15.80 26.81 -11.94
CA ALA A 471 14.96 27.84 -11.33
C ALA A 471 13.86 28.38 -12.24
N LYS A 472 14.02 28.29 -13.57
CA LYS A 472 13.00 28.69 -14.56
C LYS A 472 11.98 27.60 -14.90
N SER A 473 12.32 26.31 -14.73
CA SER A 473 11.39 25.19 -14.93
C SER A 473 10.68 24.75 -13.64
N VAL A 474 11.29 24.99 -12.50
CA VAL A 474 10.84 24.57 -11.15
C VAL A 474 9.67 25.41 -10.63
N ALA A 475 9.41 26.60 -11.15
CA ALA A 475 8.26 27.43 -10.74
C ALA A 475 6.88 26.79 -10.99
N ARG A 476 6.79 25.71 -11.78
CA ARG A 476 5.55 24.95 -12.01
C ARG A 476 5.46 23.64 -11.21
N THR A 477 6.57 23.10 -10.71
CA THR A 477 6.65 21.83 -9.99
C THR A 477 6.75 22.00 -8.47
N ILE A 478 7.19 23.18 -7.99
CA ILE A 478 7.42 23.48 -6.57
C ILE A 478 6.16 23.41 -5.69
N GLY A 479 4.95 23.57 -6.26
CA GLY A 479 3.72 23.49 -5.49
C GLY A 479 3.45 22.12 -4.83
N SER A 480 4.00 21.03 -5.38
CA SER A 480 3.75 19.67 -4.90
C SER A 480 4.91 19.10 -4.05
N GLU A 481 6.16 19.46 -4.33
CA GLU A 481 7.34 18.92 -3.63
C GLU A 481 7.63 19.61 -2.29
N VAL A 482 7.46 20.94 -2.23
CA VAL A 482 7.61 21.68 -0.96
C VAL A 482 6.49 21.30 0.02
N GLY A 483 5.29 21.02 -0.47
CA GLY A 483 4.20 20.46 0.34
C GLY A 483 4.56 19.08 0.90
N ARG A 484 5.16 18.20 0.10
CA ARG A 484 5.60 16.86 0.52
C ARG A 484 6.74 16.90 1.55
N GLN A 485 7.71 17.79 1.42
CA GLN A 485 8.79 17.95 2.40
C GLN A 485 8.31 18.55 3.73
N LEU A 486 7.34 19.48 3.71
CA LEU A 486 6.73 20.04 4.91
C LEU A 486 5.92 18.97 5.68
N VAL A 487 5.16 18.12 4.98
CA VAL A 487 4.38 17.04 5.61
C VAL A 487 5.30 15.94 6.16
N ARG A 488 6.39 15.57 5.45
CA ARG A 488 7.43 14.65 5.95
C ARG A 488 8.13 15.23 7.19
N GLY A 489 8.41 16.52 7.21
CA GLY A 489 9.01 17.24 8.37
C GLY A 489 8.03 17.33 9.56
N VAL A 490 6.75 17.57 9.33
CA VAL A 490 5.73 17.67 10.39
C VAL A 490 5.41 16.31 10.99
N LEU A 491 5.31 15.22 10.18
CA LEU A 491 5.18 13.87 10.72
C LEU A 491 6.45 13.43 11.49
N GLY A 492 7.63 13.80 11.02
CA GLY A 492 8.90 13.54 11.72
C GLY A 492 9.01 14.31 13.04
N SER A 493 8.56 15.57 13.09
CA SER A 493 8.63 16.42 14.31
C SER A 493 7.56 16.07 15.36
N LEU A 494 6.39 15.59 14.96
CA LEU A 494 5.34 15.12 15.87
C LEU A 494 5.72 13.79 16.56
N LEU A 495 6.61 12.99 15.96
CA LEU A 495 7.08 11.71 16.52
C LEU A 495 8.42 11.84 17.26
N GLY A 496 9.15 12.97 17.10
CA GLY A 496 10.44 13.23 17.73
C GLY A 496 10.41 13.90 19.11
N GLY A 497 9.24 14.04 19.74
CA GLY A 497 9.04 14.62 21.07
C GLY A 497 9.70 13.79 22.17
N GLY A 498 11.01 13.96 22.36
CA GLY A 498 11.81 13.33 23.39
C GLY A 498 11.33 13.67 24.81
N LYS A 499 11.12 12.66 25.61
CA LYS A 499 10.93 12.75 27.06
C LYS A 499 12.09 13.50 27.71
N ARG A 500 11.88 14.75 28.12
CA ARG A 500 12.69 15.36 29.16
C ARG A 500 12.33 14.73 30.51
N ARG A 501 13.24 13.94 31.06
CA ARG A 501 13.21 13.55 32.47
C ARG A 501 13.45 14.79 33.33
N ARG A 502 12.59 15.02 34.28
CA ARG A 502 12.95 15.49 35.61
C ARG A 502 12.75 14.35 36.59
#